data_7032610cf4041f77cb6c71438f3467d8
#
_entry.id   7032610cf4041f77cb6c71438f3467d8
#
_cell.length_a   1.000
_cell.length_b   1.000
_cell.length_c   1.000
_cell.angle_alpha   90.00
_cell.angle_beta   90.00
_cell.angle_gamma   90.00
#
_symmetry.space_group_name_H-M   'P 1'
#
loop_
_entity.id
_entity.type
_entity.pdbx_description
1 polymer ?
#
loop_
_entity_poly.entity_id
_entity_poly.type
_entity_poly.pdbx_seq_one_letter_code
_entity_poly.pdbx_strand_id
1 'polypeptide(L)'
;LETDSVKGAGSPVPVKFEFFPGRWCTVEKGKASTYNGLLAGSSLTSIEALQNYYKFSKKTLSQVAIAASLVPARVIGLDDIMGSIEKNKLADFILLRKDNLEISETFIAGKSEYKSE
;
A
#
# COMPACT_ATOMS: atom_id res chain seq x y z
N LEU A 1 -9.15 -2.84 0.28
CA LEU A 1 -8.16 -2.58 -0.76
C LEU A 1 -7.01 -3.57 -0.61
N GLU A 2 -6.56 -4.14 -1.71
CA GLU A 2 -5.47 -5.10 -1.79
C GLU A 2 -4.54 -4.74 -2.94
N THR A 3 -3.26 -5.03 -2.82
CA THR A 3 -2.26 -4.74 -3.84
C THR A 3 -1.79 -5.98 -4.60
N ASP A 4 -1.87 -7.16 -4.01
CA ASP A 4 -1.21 -8.40 -4.49
C ASP A 4 0.28 -8.18 -4.81
N SER A 5 0.94 -7.35 -3.99
CA SER A 5 2.31 -6.91 -4.22
C SER A 5 3.32 -8.01 -3.97
N VAL A 6 4.27 -8.13 -4.87
CA VAL A 6 5.41 -9.04 -4.70
C VAL A 6 6.58 -8.36 -3.98
N LYS A 7 7.56 -9.15 -3.53
CA LYS A 7 8.75 -8.70 -2.77
C LYS A 7 9.52 -7.53 -3.41
N GLY A 8 9.49 -7.39 -4.73
CA GLY A 8 10.17 -6.31 -5.45
C GLY A 8 9.33 -5.05 -5.67
N ALA A 9 8.08 -4.98 -5.14
CA ALA A 9 7.25 -3.80 -5.27
C ALA A 9 7.88 -2.60 -4.54
N GLY A 10 7.81 -1.41 -5.15
CA GLY A 10 8.41 -0.19 -4.62
C GLY A 10 9.93 -0.07 -4.79
N SER A 11 10.60 -1.13 -5.28
CA SER A 11 12.03 -1.06 -5.59
C SER A 11 12.29 -0.36 -6.93
N PRO A 12 13.49 0.24 -7.12
CA PRO A 12 13.91 0.70 -8.45
C PRO A 12 13.82 -0.43 -9.48
N VAL A 13 13.18 -0.19 -10.60
CA VAL A 13 12.97 -1.21 -11.63
C VAL A 13 13.95 -1.02 -12.82
N PRO A 14 14.33 -2.11 -13.52
CA PRO A 14 13.93 -3.51 -13.29
C PRO A 14 14.65 -4.14 -12.08
N VAL A 15 13.94 -4.98 -11.32
CA VAL A 15 14.53 -5.74 -10.22
C VAL A 15 14.19 -7.22 -10.33
N LYS A 16 15.16 -8.09 -10.01
CA LYS A 16 14.98 -9.55 -9.94
C LYS A 16 15.06 -10.01 -8.50
N PHE A 17 14.21 -10.95 -8.13
CA PHE A 17 14.27 -11.60 -6.82
C PHE A 17 13.83 -13.05 -6.92
N GLU A 18 14.30 -13.87 -6.00
CA GLU A 18 13.86 -15.25 -5.88
C GLU A 18 12.53 -15.30 -5.13
N PHE A 19 11.49 -15.82 -5.79
CA PHE A 19 10.14 -15.95 -5.24
C PHE A 19 9.98 -17.22 -4.41
N PHE A 20 10.47 -18.34 -4.97
CA PHE A 20 10.68 -19.61 -4.29
C PHE A 20 12.05 -20.16 -4.70
N PRO A 21 12.63 -21.11 -3.95
CA PRO A 21 13.93 -21.71 -4.31
C PRO A 21 13.97 -22.15 -5.79
N GLY A 22 14.90 -21.56 -6.54
CA GLY A 22 15.07 -21.78 -7.98
C GLY A 22 14.04 -21.07 -8.88
N ARG A 23 13.06 -20.35 -8.34
CA ARG A 23 12.04 -19.62 -9.12
C ARG A 23 12.21 -18.13 -9.00
N TRP A 24 12.69 -17.52 -10.05
CA TRP A 24 12.95 -16.09 -10.14
C TRP A 24 11.79 -15.32 -10.75
N CYS A 25 11.57 -14.13 -10.21
CA CYS A 25 10.64 -13.15 -10.75
C CYS A 25 11.40 -11.89 -11.16
N THR A 26 10.90 -11.21 -12.18
CA THR A 26 11.36 -9.90 -12.60
C THR A 26 10.21 -8.92 -12.38
N VAL A 27 10.49 -7.81 -11.71
CA VAL A 27 9.59 -6.67 -11.61
C VAL A 27 10.04 -5.61 -12.60
N GLU A 28 9.13 -5.24 -13.46
CA GLU A 28 9.22 -4.09 -14.36
C GLU A 28 8.11 -3.09 -13.96
N LYS A 29 8.11 -1.91 -14.54
CA LYS A 29 7.10 -0.89 -14.21
C LYS A 29 5.67 -1.44 -14.38
N GLY A 30 4.93 -1.55 -13.28
CA GLY A 30 3.53 -1.98 -13.23
C GLY A 30 3.31 -3.49 -13.37
N LYS A 31 4.37 -4.32 -13.46
CA LYS A 31 4.22 -5.76 -13.70
C LYS A 31 5.29 -6.57 -12.99
N ALA A 32 4.87 -7.67 -12.37
CA ALA A 32 5.77 -8.71 -11.87
C ALA A 32 5.54 -10.02 -12.65
N SER A 33 6.59 -10.56 -13.23
CA SER A 33 6.54 -11.77 -14.05
C SER A 33 7.51 -12.83 -13.56
N THR A 34 7.11 -14.10 -13.63
CA THR A 34 8.02 -15.25 -13.42
C THR A 34 8.97 -15.40 -14.61
N TYR A 35 9.99 -16.24 -14.46
CA TYR A 35 10.98 -16.52 -15.51
C TYR A 35 10.39 -17.04 -16.84
N ASN A 36 9.19 -17.65 -16.80
CA ASN A 36 8.47 -18.12 -17.99
C ASN A 36 7.42 -17.12 -18.50
N GLY A 37 7.46 -15.87 -18.02
CA GLY A 37 6.60 -14.78 -18.47
C GLY A 37 5.17 -14.77 -17.90
N LEU A 38 4.82 -15.69 -16.99
CA LEU A 38 3.52 -15.69 -16.32
C LEU A 38 3.46 -14.54 -15.29
N LEU A 39 2.28 -14.01 -15.07
CA LEU A 39 2.04 -13.01 -14.04
C LEU A 39 2.31 -13.63 -12.65
N ALA A 40 3.13 -12.96 -11.85
CA ALA A 40 3.47 -13.40 -10.48
C ALA A 40 2.77 -12.57 -9.40
N GLY A 41 2.21 -11.43 -9.75
CA GLY A 41 1.54 -10.50 -8.87
C GLY A 41 1.74 -9.06 -9.33
N SER A 42 1.52 -8.12 -8.44
CA SER A 42 1.61 -6.70 -8.69
C SER A 42 2.96 -6.11 -8.23
N SER A 43 3.36 -5.01 -8.83
CA SER A 43 4.43 -4.15 -8.33
C SER A 43 3.90 -2.89 -7.62
N LEU A 44 2.61 -2.84 -7.38
CA LEU A 44 1.92 -1.68 -6.80
C LEU A 44 2.27 -1.50 -5.33
N THR A 45 2.63 -0.29 -4.95
CA THR A 45 2.70 0.10 -3.54
C THR A 45 1.31 0.39 -2.98
N SER A 46 1.15 0.35 -1.66
CA SER A 46 -0.15 0.64 -1.03
C SER A 46 -0.65 2.07 -1.34
N ILE A 47 0.26 3.04 -1.44
CA ILE A 47 -0.14 4.41 -1.78
C ILE A 47 -0.59 4.54 -3.24
N GLU A 48 0.10 3.88 -4.18
CA GLU A 48 -0.34 3.84 -5.58
C GLU A 48 -1.69 3.14 -5.74
N ALA A 49 -1.95 2.08 -4.97
CA ALA A 49 -3.24 1.40 -4.96
C ALA A 49 -4.36 2.34 -4.46
N LEU A 50 -4.11 3.12 -3.39
CA LEU A 50 -5.03 4.12 -2.87
C LEU A 50 -5.32 5.20 -3.92
N GLN A 51 -4.29 5.76 -4.53
CA GLN A 51 -4.41 6.78 -5.58
C GLN A 51 -5.22 6.26 -6.78
N ASN A 52 -4.94 5.04 -7.23
CA ASN A 52 -5.66 4.39 -8.33
C ASN A 52 -7.13 4.14 -7.95
N TYR A 53 -7.39 3.64 -6.74
CA TYR A 53 -8.76 3.43 -6.29
C TYR A 53 -9.55 4.74 -6.20
N TYR A 54 -8.94 5.81 -5.67
CA TYR A 54 -9.55 7.14 -5.67
C TYR A 54 -9.86 7.63 -7.09
N LYS A 55 -8.91 7.50 -8.00
CA LYS A 55 -9.03 7.96 -9.39
C LYS A 55 -10.13 7.22 -10.17
N PHE A 56 -10.24 5.90 -10.00
CA PHE A 56 -11.10 5.07 -10.84
C PHE A 56 -12.49 4.78 -10.24
N SER A 57 -12.64 4.83 -8.90
CA SER A 57 -13.88 4.41 -8.24
C SER A 57 -14.96 5.49 -8.16
N LYS A 58 -14.63 6.75 -8.42
CA LYS A 58 -15.51 7.92 -8.18
C LYS A 58 -15.96 8.04 -6.71
N LYS A 59 -15.25 7.42 -5.78
CA LYS A 59 -15.53 7.49 -4.35
C LYS A 59 -14.91 8.73 -3.73
N THR A 60 -15.45 9.16 -2.59
CA THR A 60 -14.82 10.22 -1.80
C THR A 60 -13.52 9.71 -1.16
N LEU A 61 -12.60 10.61 -0.82
CA LEU A 61 -11.35 10.24 -0.16
C LEU A 61 -11.60 9.49 1.16
N SER A 62 -12.64 9.87 1.93
CA SER A 62 -13.04 9.16 3.15
C SER A 62 -13.43 7.71 2.87
N GLN A 63 -14.19 7.44 1.81
CA GLN A 63 -14.56 6.07 1.43
C GLN A 63 -13.35 5.25 0.99
N VAL A 64 -12.41 5.87 0.30
CA VAL A 64 -11.15 5.24 -0.10
C VAL A 64 -10.27 4.93 1.12
N ALA A 65 -10.16 5.87 2.06
CA ALA A 65 -9.43 5.67 3.30
C ALA A 65 -10.00 4.51 4.14
N ILE A 66 -11.33 4.42 4.25
CA ILE A 66 -12.01 3.29 4.90
C ILE A 66 -11.62 1.96 4.23
N ALA A 67 -11.64 1.90 2.89
CA ALA A 67 -11.26 0.70 2.16
C ALA A 67 -9.77 0.33 2.29
N ALA A 68 -8.92 1.32 2.52
CA ALA A 68 -7.46 1.12 2.67
C ALA A 68 -7.02 0.83 4.12
N SER A 69 -7.81 1.17 5.12
CA SER A 69 -7.43 1.08 6.54
C SER A 69 -8.42 0.29 7.37
N LEU A 70 -9.63 0.79 7.58
CA LEU A 70 -10.60 0.19 8.50
C LEU A 70 -11.08 -1.18 8.03
N VAL A 71 -11.35 -1.35 6.73
CA VAL A 71 -11.80 -2.64 6.18
C VAL A 71 -10.74 -3.73 6.36
N PRO A 72 -9.45 -3.53 5.99
CA PRO A 72 -8.42 -4.52 6.29
C PRO A 72 -8.27 -4.81 7.78
N ALA A 73 -8.33 -3.79 8.65
CA ALA A 73 -8.28 -3.99 10.10
C ALA A 73 -9.42 -4.90 10.60
N ARG A 74 -10.63 -4.72 10.10
CA ARG A 74 -11.79 -5.59 10.40
C ARG A 74 -11.59 -7.02 9.94
N VAL A 75 -11.03 -7.21 8.75
CA VAL A 75 -10.80 -8.57 8.21
C VAL A 75 -9.88 -9.39 9.11
N ILE A 76 -8.91 -8.74 9.76
CA ILE A 76 -7.97 -9.40 10.67
C ILE A 76 -8.35 -9.25 12.16
N GLY A 77 -9.51 -8.65 12.49
CA GLY A 77 -10.01 -8.50 13.85
C GLY A 77 -9.23 -7.49 14.70
N LEU A 78 -8.66 -6.45 14.10
CA LEU A 78 -7.87 -5.41 14.78
C LEU A 78 -8.52 -4.02 14.74
N ASP A 79 -9.77 -3.92 14.31
CA ASP A 79 -10.45 -2.62 14.16
C ASP A 79 -10.81 -1.94 15.47
N ASP A 80 -10.74 -2.64 16.60
CA ASP A 80 -10.84 -2.03 17.94
C ASP A 80 -9.60 -1.21 18.33
N ILE A 81 -8.43 -1.52 17.72
CA ILE A 81 -7.16 -0.91 18.10
C ILE A 81 -6.50 -0.09 16.97
N MET A 82 -6.91 -0.26 15.71
CA MET A 82 -6.34 0.44 14.57
C MET A 82 -7.34 0.57 13.39
N GLY A 83 -6.91 1.22 12.31
CA GLY A 83 -7.68 1.34 11.06
C GLY A 83 -8.56 2.58 10.98
N SER A 84 -8.74 3.33 12.08
CA SER A 84 -9.43 4.62 12.12
C SER A 84 -8.81 5.54 13.17
N ILE A 85 -8.98 6.85 13.01
CA ILE A 85 -8.51 7.85 13.97
C ILE A 85 -9.62 8.06 15.00
N GLU A 86 -9.55 7.32 16.09
CA GLU A 86 -10.52 7.35 17.19
C GLU A 86 -9.82 7.29 18.55
N LYS A 87 -10.51 7.76 19.60
CA LYS A 87 -9.99 7.68 20.97
C LYS A 87 -9.70 6.24 21.35
N ASN A 88 -8.56 6.02 22.01
CA ASN A 88 -8.05 4.73 22.48
C ASN A 88 -7.52 3.79 21.37
N LYS A 89 -7.45 4.22 20.12
CA LYS A 89 -6.74 3.48 19.07
C LYS A 89 -5.30 3.94 18.94
N LEU A 90 -4.49 3.11 18.29
CA LEU A 90 -3.10 3.44 17.98
C LEU A 90 -3.06 4.70 17.11
N ALA A 91 -2.15 5.59 17.42
CA ALA A 91 -1.91 6.82 16.64
C ALA A 91 -1.01 6.53 15.43
N ASP A 92 -1.45 5.57 14.59
CA ASP A 92 -0.81 5.18 13.34
C ASP A 92 -1.59 5.80 12.18
N PHE A 93 -1.03 6.80 11.54
CA PHE A 93 -1.70 7.51 10.44
C PHE A 93 -0.69 8.15 9.49
N ILE A 94 -1.15 8.49 8.31
CA ILE A 94 -0.38 9.22 7.31
C ILE A 94 -1.04 10.56 7.00
N LEU A 95 -0.21 11.53 6.67
CA LEU A 95 -0.66 12.79 6.06
C LEU A 95 -0.42 12.72 4.55
N LEU A 96 -1.44 13.03 3.78
CA LEU A 96 -1.37 13.05 2.33
C LEU A 96 -1.40 14.50 1.81
N ARG A 97 -0.61 14.79 0.79
CA ARG A 97 -0.74 16.05 0.03
C ARG A 97 -2.09 16.08 -0.67
N LYS A 98 -2.78 17.21 -0.59
CA LYS A 98 -4.16 17.33 -1.10
C LYS A 98 -4.26 17.25 -2.62
N ASP A 99 -3.24 17.68 -3.31
CA ASP A 99 -3.20 17.82 -4.78
C ASP A 99 -2.92 16.49 -5.50
N ASN A 100 -2.07 15.65 -4.94
CA ASN A 100 -1.60 14.43 -5.60
C ASN A 100 -1.71 13.15 -4.75
N LEU A 101 -2.14 13.28 -3.49
CA LEU A 101 -2.25 12.20 -2.50
C LEU A 101 -0.92 11.47 -2.23
N GLU A 102 0.21 12.15 -2.42
CA GLU A 102 1.50 11.65 -1.97
C GLU A 102 1.62 11.74 -0.45
N ILE A 103 2.36 10.80 0.14
CA ILE A 103 2.61 10.82 1.59
C ILE A 103 3.54 11.98 1.91
N SER A 104 3.07 12.91 2.73
CA SER A 104 3.90 13.98 3.27
C SER A 104 4.52 13.61 4.61
N GLU A 105 3.83 12.84 5.44
CA GLU A 105 4.34 12.41 6.74
C GLU A 105 3.67 11.10 7.18
N THR A 106 4.42 10.25 7.91
CA THR A 106 3.92 9.00 8.48
C THR A 106 4.14 9.00 9.98
N PHE A 107 3.10 8.68 10.74
CA PHE A 107 3.13 8.56 12.19
C PHE A 107 2.91 7.13 12.61
N ILE A 108 3.74 6.65 13.55
CA ILE A 108 3.62 5.34 14.19
C ILE A 108 3.65 5.57 15.69
N ALA A 109 2.64 5.07 16.39
CA ALA A 109 2.45 5.31 17.82
C ALA A 109 2.55 6.79 18.21
N GLY A 110 2.03 7.69 17.35
CA GLY A 110 2.05 9.13 17.56
C GLY A 110 3.39 9.82 17.28
N LYS A 111 4.42 9.10 16.83
CA LYS A 111 5.73 9.67 16.48
C LYS A 111 5.86 9.78 14.97
N SER A 112 6.41 10.89 14.49
CA SER A 112 6.75 11.08 13.09
C SER A 112 7.95 10.21 12.74
N GLU A 113 7.75 9.18 11.91
CA GLU A 113 8.77 8.24 11.47
C GLU A 113 9.26 8.50 10.03
N TYR A 114 8.47 9.26 9.27
CA TYR A 114 8.84 9.68 7.92
C TYR A 114 8.23 11.05 7.62
N LYS A 115 9.02 11.89 6.98
CA LYS A 115 8.59 13.19 6.44
C LYS A 115 9.24 13.42 5.09
N SER A 116 8.42 13.71 4.08
CA SER A 116 8.94 14.10 2.75
C SER A 116 9.50 15.51 2.80
N GLU A 117 10.55 15.76 2.08
CA GLU A 117 11.12 17.10 1.84
C GLU A 117 10.16 18.02 1.07
#